data_5ea8a0e2e0cffe3e00252f126aa374ef
#
_entry.id   5ea8a0e2e0cffe3e00252f126aa374ef
#
_cell.length_a   1.000
_cell.length_b   1.000
_cell.length_c   1.000
_cell.angle_alpha   90.00
_cell.angle_beta   90.00
_cell.angle_gamma   90.00
#
_symmetry.space_group_name_H-M   'P 1'
#
loop_
_entity.id
_entity.type
_entity.pdbx_description
1 polymer ?
#
loop_
_entity_poly.entity_id
_entity_poly.type
_entity_poly.pdbx_seq_one_letter_code
_entity_poly.pdbx_strand_id
1 'polypeptide(L)'
;MRLQLLGVVLVTMGISVASAQVASHAPTTAQTLLSAQGAPAPGIQVRDVPVARVNGAALTDRDLLREMYAIFPYGRQHNGFPKGMEPEIRRGALEMIIFDELVYQEAQRRHLTIPPARVARAQAEFRKQFSNQDMYEQFLKVEMNGSRQVLREKIRRSLLIEALLRTEVGTKAVVPLAEAKAFYDKNPKRFEHGEKFSIQTISIIPPQNASAEIQKEARQRAEEALRQAKATKSSREFGLLAEKVSDDDWRVNMGDRKGVDRAQLPPPLVAAALKMMPGEVSDLLQFGPNYTLFRLNAYAPAGKADFAAVKTQVQSDLQKARYNELRAELHKRLRKNAKVEVL
;
A
#
# COMPACT_ATOMS: atom_id res chain seq x y z
N MET A 1 18.49 41.00 30.18
CA MET A 1 17.09 40.55 30.05
C MET A 1 16.87 40.14 28.60
N ARG A 2 16.98 38.85 28.29
CA ARG A 2 16.75 38.31 26.95
C ARG A 2 15.38 37.62 26.94
N LEU A 3 14.45 38.19 26.17
CA LEU A 3 13.14 37.58 25.90
C LEU A 3 13.38 36.41 24.92
N GLN A 4 13.08 35.21 25.37
CA GLN A 4 12.94 34.06 24.49
C GLN A 4 11.49 34.06 23.94
N LEU A 5 11.36 34.27 22.65
CA LEU A 5 10.15 34.01 21.88
C LEU A 5 9.98 32.50 21.72
N LEU A 6 9.01 31.93 22.42
CA LEU A 6 8.52 30.60 22.15
C LEU A 6 7.75 30.64 20.82
N GLY A 7 8.37 30.08 19.80
CA GLY A 7 7.71 29.75 18.55
C GLY A 7 6.72 28.62 18.76
N VAL A 8 5.43 28.92 18.76
CA VAL A 8 4.36 27.94 18.65
C VAL A 8 4.43 27.37 17.23
N VAL A 9 5.01 26.20 17.08
CA VAL A 9 4.88 25.39 15.87
C VAL A 9 3.44 24.88 15.88
N LEU A 10 2.57 25.55 15.14
CA LEU A 10 1.29 25.01 14.71
C LEU A 10 1.61 23.83 13.79
N VAL A 11 1.68 22.64 14.34
CA VAL A 11 1.53 21.40 13.58
C VAL A 11 0.09 21.40 13.10
N THR A 12 -0.15 22.01 11.95
CA THR A 12 -1.31 21.66 11.14
C THR A 12 -1.13 20.18 10.79
N MET A 13 -1.69 19.31 11.62
CA MET A 13 -2.06 17.98 11.17
C MET A 13 -2.95 18.19 9.95
N GLY A 14 -2.32 18.20 8.78
CA GLY A 14 -3.01 17.93 7.55
C GLY A 14 -3.69 16.60 7.79
N ILE A 15 -5.00 16.64 7.97
CA ILE A 15 -5.86 15.50 7.75
C ILE A 15 -5.62 15.18 6.27
N SER A 16 -4.56 14.45 6.01
CA SER A 16 -4.36 13.73 4.76
C SER A 16 -5.51 12.78 4.73
N VAL A 17 -6.58 13.25 4.09
CA VAL A 17 -7.80 12.51 3.95
C VAL A 17 -7.37 11.21 3.29
N ALA A 18 -7.26 10.15 4.08
CA ALA A 18 -7.05 8.79 3.59
C ALA A 18 -8.13 8.39 2.57
N SER A 19 -9.18 9.21 2.42
CA SER A 19 -10.13 9.20 1.33
C SER A 19 -9.50 9.28 -0.06
N ALA A 20 -8.33 9.91 -0.24
CA ALA A 20 -7.64 9.88 -1.53
C ALA A 20 -7.03 8.51 -1.84
N GLN A 21 -6.62 7.75 -0.82
CA GLN A 21 -6.10 6.39 -1.01
C GLN A 21 -7.20 5.33 -1.03
N VAL A 22 -8.35 5.60 -0.43
CA VAL A 22 -9.50 4.69 -0.49
C VAL A 22 -10.25 4.84 -1.82
N ALA A 23 -10.13 5.99 -2.47
CA ALA A 23 -10.47 6.16 -3.88
C ALA A 23 -9.44 5.48 -4.81
N SER A 24 -8.72 4.49 -4.29
CA SER A 24 -7.56 3.86 -4.92
C SER A 24 -7.83 3.20 -6.27
N HIS A 25 -9.01 3.34 -6.79
CA HIS A 25 -9.39 2.89 -8.12
C HIS A 25 -10.09 3.98 -8.95
N ALA A 26 -10.25 5.18 -8.40
CA ALA A 26 -10.48 6.37 -9.20
C ALA A 26 -9.19 7.22 -9.09
N PRO A 27 -8.25 7.09 -10.03
CA PRO A 27 -7.04 7.88 -10.00
C PRO A 27 -7.44 9.35 -10.01
N THR A 28 -6.80 10.14 -9.12
CA THR A 28 -6.96 11.59 -9.17
C THR A 28 -6.68 12.06 -10.59
N THR A 29 -7.30 13.15 -11.03
CA THR A 29 -7.07 13.74 -12.35
C THR A 29 -5.58 13.81 -12.71
N ALA A 30 -4.76 14.16 -11.72
CA ALA A 30 -3.31 14.21 -11.86
C ALA A 30 -2.71 12.82 -12.10
N GLN A 31 -3.13 11.79 -11.37
CA GLN A 31 -2.62 10.43 -11.57
C GLN A 31 -3.05 9.85 -12.91
N THR A 32 -4.29 10.08 -13.34
CA THR A 32 -4.77 9.65 -14.66
C THR A 32 -4.03 10.36 -15.78
N LEU A 33 -3.77 11.66 -15.61
CA LEU A 33 -3.05 12.44 -16.63
C LEU A 33 -1.54 12.20 -16.58
N LEU A 34 -0.94 11.98 -15.40
CA LEU A 34 0.47 11.59 -15.23
C LEU A 34 0.72 10.17 -15.73
N SER A 35 -0.29 9.33 -15.60
CA SER A 35 -0.23 8.00 -16.22
C SER A 35 -0.05 8.06 -17.74
N ALA A 36 -0.27 9.21 -18.38
CA ALA A 36 -0.01 9.43 -19.79
C ALA A 36 1.44 9.84 -20.13
N GLN A 37 2.34 9.98 -19.17
CA GLN A 37 3.72 10.48 -19.39
C GLN A 37 4.68 9.51 -20.10
N GLY A 38 4.24 8.35 -20.54
CA GLY A 38 5.05 7.46 -21.36
C GLY A 38 4.49 7.34 -22.76
N ALA A 39 5.34 7.40 -23.79
CA ALA A 39 4.98 6.83 -25.08
C ALA A 39 4.42 5.41 -24.84
N PRO A 40 3.39 4.96 -25.58
CA PRO A 40 2.94 3.59 -25.49
C PRO A 40 4.14 2.67 -25.62
N ALA A 41 4.19 1.63 -24.80
CA ALA A 41 5.25 0.62 -24.90
C ALA A 41 5.33 0.13 -26.35
N PRO A 42 6.53 -0.15 -26.88
CA PRO A 42 6.68 -0.64 -28.24
C PRO A 42 5.76 -1.88 -28.42
N GLY A 43 4.77 -1.78 -29.31
CA GLY A 43 3.81 -2.85 -29.57
C GLY A 43 2.34 -2.53 -29.29
N ILE A 44 2.01 -1.55 -28.46
CA ILE A 44 0.62 -1.15 -28.24
C ILE A 44 0.27 0.02 -29.13
N GLN A 45 -0.47 -0.25 -30.20
CA GLN A 45 -0.99 0.79 -31.08
C GLN A 45 -2.33 1.31 -30.57
N VAL A 46 -2.40 2.61 -30.31
CA VAL A 46 -3.64 3.33 -29.97
C VAL A 46 -4.18 3.95 -31.24
N ARG A 47 -5.41 3.62 -31.60
CA ARG A 47 -6.06 4.06 -32.83
C ARG A 47 -7.17 5.08 -32.61
N ASP A 48 -7.44 5.44 -31.34
CA ASP A 48 -8.58 6.28 -30.94
C ASP A 48 -9.94 5.72 -31.38
N VAL A 49 -10.05 4.39 -31.46
CA VAL A 49 -11.31 3.72 -31.79
C VAL A 49 -12.19 3.57 -30.56
N PRO A 50 -13.51 3.66 -30.70
CA PRO A 50 -14.43 3.41 -29.59
C PRO A 50 -14.32 1.97 -29.08
N VAL A 51 -14.24 1.78 -27.75
CA VAL A 51 -14.30 0.50 -27.04
C VAL A 51 -15.61 0.35 -26.26
N ALA A 52 -16.28 1.46 -25.98
CA ALA A 52 -17.62 1.48 -25.40
C ALA A 52 -18.34 2.78 -25.73
N ARG A 53 -19.66 2.78 -25.56
CA ARG A 53 -20.50 3.99 -25.60
C ARG A 53 -21.37 4.05 -24.37
N VAL A 54 -21.48 5.23 -23.77
CA VAL A 54 -22.34 5.50 -22.62
C VAL A 54 -23.28 6.65 -22.95
N ASN A 55 -24.55 6.36 -23.13
CA ASN A 55 -25.56 7.32 -23.60
C ASN A 55 -25.11 8.10 -24.87
N GLY A 56 -24.44 7.39 -25.78
CA GLY A 56 -23.90 7.97 -27.01
C GLY A 56 -22.47 8.55 -26.92
N ALA A 57 -21.97 8.85 -25.71
CA ALA A 57 -20.58 9.29 -25.53
C ALA A 57 -19.60 8.12 -25.77
N ALA A 58 -18.65 8.30 -26.68
CA ALA A 58 -17.65 7.30 -27.01
C ALA A 58 -16.50 7.32 -26.00
N LEU A 59 -16.11 6.14 -25.55
CA LEU A 59 -14.89 5.87 -24.76
C LEU A 59 -13.92 5.15 -25.67
N THR A 60 -12.68 5.60 -25.72
CA THR A 60 -11.71 5.12 -26.72
C THR A 60 -10.73 4.10 -26.12
N ASP A 61 -10.04 3.37 -27.00
CA ASP A 61 -8.94 2.49 -26.63
C ASP A 61 -7.80 3.26 -25.94
N ARG A 62 -7.62 4.57 -26.24
CA ARG A 62 -6.69 5.46 -25.53
C ARG A 62 -7.11 5.67 -24.08
N ASP A 63 -8.40 5.91 -23.82
CA ASP A 63 -8.93 6.06 -22.46
C ASP A 63 -8.79 4.74 -21.69
N LEU A 64 -9.10 3.62 -22.34
CA LEU A 64 -8.95 2.29 -21.77
C LEU A 64 -7.50 1.98 -21.42
N LEU A 65 -6.57 2.20 -22.33
CA LEU A 65 -5.15 1.93 -22.10
C LEU A 65 -4.60 2.80 -20.96
N ARG A 66 -5.02 4.06 -20.90
CA ARG A 66 -4.63 4.95 -19.80
C ARG A 66 -5.09 4.40 -18.46
N GLU A 67 -6.31 3.91 -18.38
CA GLU A 67 -6.85 3.31 -17.15
C GLU A 67 -6.19 1.97 -16.82
N MET A 68 -5.89 1.14 -17.81
CA MET A 68 -5.11 -0.10 -17.60
C MET A 68 -3.76 0.19 -16.95
N TYR A 69 -3.06 1.25 -17.38
CA TYR A 69 -1.81 1.68 -16.75
C TYR A 69 -2.00 2.34 -15.37
N ALA A 70 -3.17 2.88 -15.06
CA ALA A 70 -3.48 3.36 -13.72
C ALA A 70 -3.69 2.20 -12.75
N ILE A 71 -4.36 1.13 -13.19
CA ILE A 71 -4.58 -0.10 -12.41
C ILE A 71 -3.26 -0.87 -12.24
N PHE A 72 -2.45 -0.97 -13.28
CA PHE A 72 -1.20 -1.72 -13.30
C PHE A 72 -0.03 -0.87 -13.81
N PRO A 73 0.55 0.01 -12.98
CA PRO A 73 1.63 0.93 -13.38
C PRO A 73 2.89 0.22 -13.89
N TYR A 74 3.17 -0.99 -13.40
CA TYR A 74 4.29 -1.83 -13.85
C TYR A 74 4.29 -2.10 -15.35
N GLY A 75 3.13 -2.13 -15.99
CA GLY A 75 3.00 -2.33 -17.43
C GLY A 75 3.80 -1.37 -18.30
N ARG A 76 4.06 -0.15 -17.78
CA ARG A 76 4.87 0.87 -18.48
C ARG A 76 6.35 0.56 -18.47
N GLN A 77 6.84 0.04 -17.36
CA GLN A 77 8.27 -0.25 -17.15
C GLN A 77 8.69 -1.59 -17.79
N HIS A 78 7.72 -2.48 -18.04
CA HIS A 78 7.94 -3.86 -18.47
C HIS A 78 7.34 -4.19 -19.85
N ASN A 79 7.22 -3.18 -20.74
CA ASN A 79 6.75 -3.35 -22.13
C ASN A 79 5.36 -4.00 -22.25
N GLY A 80 4.43 -3.67 -21.34
CA GLY A 80 3.05 -4.14 -21.43
C GLY A 80 2.56 -4.89 -20.20
N PHE A 81 1.45 -5.58 -20.36
CA PHE A 81 0.79 -6.31 -19.29
C PHE A 81 1.14 -7.80 -19.35
N PRO A 82 1.25 -8.49 -18.20
CA PRO A 82 1.42 -9.95 -18.22
C PRO A 82 0.23 -10.61 -18.93
N LYS A 83 0.52 -11.48 -19.90
CA LYS A 83 -0.51 -12.10 -20.76
C LYS A 83 -1.66 -12.76 -19.99
N GLY A 84 -1.37 -13.36 -18.84
CA GLY A 84 -2.39 -13.99 -17.99
C GLY A 84 -3.26 -13.01 -17.21
N MET A 85 -2.81 -11.76 -16.97
CA MET A 85 -3.51 -10.74 -16.20
C MET A 85 -4.18 -9.67 -17.08
N GLU A 86 -3.72 -9.52 -18.32
CA GLU A 86 -4.20 -8.49 -19.23
C GLU A 86 -5.72 -8.49 -19.41
N PRO A 87 -6.41 -9.64 -19.62
CA PRO A 87 -7.87 -9.66 -19.77
C PRO A 87 -8.61 -9.14 -18.53
N GLU A 88 -8.11 -9.43 -17.33
CA GLU A 88 -8.70 -8.93 -16.08
C GLU A 88 -8.46 -7.44 -15.90
N ILE A 89 -7.23 -6.97 -16.15
CA ILE A 89 -6.87 -5.56 -16.10
C ILE A 89 -7.74 -4.78 -17.10
N ARG A 90 -7.86 -5.29 -18.33
CA ARG A 90 -8.67 -4.67 -19.40
C ARG A 90 -10.13 -4.57 -19.00
N ARG A 91 -10.73 -5.64 -18.49
CA ARG A 91 -12.12 -5.65 -18.02
C ARG A 91 -12.34 -4.68 -16.86
N GLY A 92 -11.42 -4.68 -15.88
CA GLY A 92 -11.47 -3.74 -14.77
C GLY A 92 -11.37 -2.29 -15.23
N ALA A 93 -10.44 -1.98 -16.12
CA ALA A 93 -10.26 -0.65 -16.70
C ALA A 93 -11.49 -0.19 -17.50
N LEU A 94 -12.09 -1.09 -18.28
CA LEU A 94 -13.29 -0.78 -19.06
C LEU A 94 -14.48 -0.39 -18.13
N GLU A 95 -14.70 -1.17 -17.07
CA GLU A 95 -15.76 -0.84 -16.10
C GLU A 95 -15.47 0.48 -15.36
N MET A 96 -14.20 0.81 -15.13
CA MET A 96 -13.80 2.07 -14.50
C MET A 96 -14.11 3.27 -15.40
N ILE A 97 -13.70 3.25 -16.67
CA ILE A 97 -13.97 4.37 -17.59
C ILE A 97 -15.45 4.52 -17.89
N ILE A 98 -16.23 3.42 -17.94
CA ILE A 98 -17.69 3.47 -18.06
C ILE A 98 -18.30 4.13 -16.81
N PHE A 99 -17.85 3.74 -15.62
CA PHE A 99 -18.34 4.34 -14.38
C PHE A 99 -18.03 5.84 -14.28
N ASP A 100 -16.81 6.24 -14.64
CA ASP A 100 -16.40 7.64 -14.63
C ASP A 100 -17.23 8.50 -15.60
N GLU A 101 -17.57 7.95 -16.79
CA GLU A 101 -18.48 8.61 -17.72
C GLU A 101 -19.89 8.76 -17.15
N LEU A 102 -20.42 7.70 -16.51
CA LEU A 102 -21.74 7.74 -15.86
C LEU A 102 -21.79 8.78 -14.74
N VAL A 103 -20.75 8.85 -13.91
CA VAL A 103 -20.61 9.85 -12.82
C VAL A 103 -20.52 11.26 -13.40
N TYR A 104 -19.75 11.45 -14.47
CA TYR A 104 -19.62 12.74 -15.12
C TYR A 104 -20.95 13.23 -15.68
N GLN A 105 -21.69 12.38 -16.41
CA GLN A 105 -23.01 12.71 -16.95
C GLN A 105 -24.02 13.01 -15.84
N GLU A 106 -23.98 12.29 -14.74
CA GLU A 106 -24.82 12.57 -13.58
C GLU A 106 -24.46 13.92 -12.92
N ALA A 107 -23.16 14.25 -12.84
CA ALA A 107 -22.73 15.55 -12.34
C ALA A 107 -23.26 16.69 -13.22
N GLN A 108 -23.25 16.52 -14.56
CA GLN A 108 -23.82 17.47 -15.50
C GLN A 108 -25.33 17.57 -15.35
N ARG A 109 -26.02 16.43 -15.26
CA ARG A 109 -27.49 16.38 -15.09
C ARG A 109 -27.93 17.10 -13.82
N ARG A 110 -27.10 17.07 -12.76
CA ARG A 110 -27.32 17.79 -11.51
C ARG A 110 -26.85 19.25 -11.55
N HIS A 111 -26.39 19.72 -12.68
CA HIS A 111 -25.83 21.07 -12.86
C HIS A 111 -24.72 21.41 -11.86
N LEU A 112 -23.89 20.40 -11.50
CA LEU A 112 -22.74 20.69 -10.65
C LEU A 112 -21.75 21.60 -11.36
N THR A 113 -21.24 22.59 -10.64
CA THR A 113 -20.28 23.54 -11.17
C THR A 113 -18.98 23.51 -10.36
N ILE A 114 -17.88 23.76 -11.05
CA ILE A 114 -16.57 23.91 -10.42
C ILE A 114 -16.13 25.36 -10.61
N PRO A 115 -15.83 26.09 -9.54
CA PRO A 115 -15.36 27.47 -9.63
C PRO A 115 -14.10 27.57 -10.51
N PRO A 116 -14.01 28.56 -11.42
CA PRO A 116 -12.87 28.74 -12.31
C PRO A 116 -11.53 28.79 -11.58
N ALA A 117 -11.49 29.41 -10.41
CA ALA A 117 -10.29 29.47 -9.56
C ALA A 117 -9.82 28.08 -9.08
N ARG A 118 -10.75 27.14 -8.83
CA ARG A 118 -10.39 25.75 -8.47
C ARG A 118 -9.77 25.02 -9.67
N VAL A 119 -10.32 25.21 -10.86
CA VAL A 119 -9.77 24.63 -12.09
C VAL A 119 -8.37 25.19 -12.36
N ALA A 120 -8.18 26.51 -12.24
CA ALA A 120 -6.88 27.15 -12.43
C ALA A 120 -5.85 26.64 -11.40
N ARG A 121 -6.23 26.48 -10.14
CA ARG A 121 -5.36 25.90 -9.09
C ARG A 121 -4.97 24.47 -9.44
N ALA A 122 -5.92 23.62 -9.79
CA ALA A 122 -5.65 22.25 -10.17
C ALA A 122 -4.73 22.15 -11.41
N GLN A 123 -4.89 23.05 -12.37
CA GLN A 123 -4.02 23.15 -13.53
C GLN A 123 -2.59 23.58 -13.13
N ALA A 124 -2.45 24.51 -12.20
CA ALA A 124 -1.15 24.93 -11.70
C ALA A 124 -0.45 23.80 -10.92
N GLU A 125 -1.19 23.07 -10.05
CA GLU A 125 -0.64 21.92 -9.34
C GLU A 125 -0.24 20.79 -10.31
N PHE A 126 -1.04 20.56 -11.32
CA PHE A 126 -0.69 19.59 -12.37
C PHE A 126 0.61 19.98 -13.09
N ARG A 127 0.79 21.26 -13.41
CA ARG A 127 2.03 21.76 -14.06
C ARG A 127 3.28 21.51 -13.21
N LYS A 128 3.19 21.61 -11.88
CA LYS A 128 4.31 21.37 -10.94
C LYS A 128 4.84 19.94 -10.97
N GLN A 129 4.09 18.99 -11.51
CA GLN A 129 4.49 17.58 -11.55
C GLN A 129 5.52 17.32 -12.67
N PHE A 130 5.76 18.27 -13.54
CA PHE A 130 6.77 18.20 -14.59
C PHE A 130 8.04 18.91 -14.14
N SER A 131 9.19 18.26 -14.34
CA SER A 131 10.48 18.74 -13.88
C SER A 131 10.90 20.07 -14.56
N ASN A 132 10.45 20.29 -15.81
CA ASN A 132 10.74 21.51 -16.56
C ASN A 132 9.61 21.87 -17.54
N GLN A 133 9.76 23.00 -18.23
CA GLN A 133 8.77 23.49 -19.19
C GLN A 133 8.67 22.58 -20.43
N ASP A 134 9.80 22.10 -20.92
CA ASP A 134 9.84 21.31 -22.16
C ASP A 134 9.06 20.00 -22.01
N MET A 135 9.21 19.31 -20.90
CA MET A 135 8.43 18.10 -20.61
C MET A 135 6.93 18.38 -20.54
N TYR A 136 6.54 19.53 -20.00
CA TYR A 136 5.13 19.92 -19.96
C TYR A 136 4.58 20.25 -21.35
N GLU A 137 5.33 20.98 -22.18
CA GLU A 137 4.92 21.29 -23.56
C GLU A 137 4.89 20.02 -24.42
N GLN A 138 5.85 19.10 -24.23
CA GLN A 138 5.83 17.81 -24.90
C GLN A 138 4.58 17.00 -24.50
N PHE A 139 4.23 16.96 -23.22
CA PHE A 139 2.99 16.36 -22.74
C PHE A 139 1.76 16.99 -23.40
N LEU A 140 1.68 18.32 -23.43
CA LEU A 140 0.57 19.00 -24.09
C LEU A 140 0.48 18.63 -25.57
N LYS A 141 1.60 18.58 -26.26
CA LYS A 141 1.66 18.23 -27.70
C LYS A 141 1.14 16.82 -27.95
N VAL A 142 1.58 15.84 -27.15
CA VAL A 142 1.27 14.42 -27.34
C VAL A 142 -0.14 14.07 -26.85
N GLU A 143 -0.52 14.55 -25.66
CA GLU A 143 -1.73 14.09 -24.98
C GLU A 143 -2.93 15.06 -25.11
N MET A 144 -2.66 16.32 -25.43
CA MET A 144 -3.68 17.38 -25.49
C MET A 144 -3.73 18.07 -26.86
N ASN A 145 -3.12 17.49 -27.90
CA ASN A 145 -3.01 18.10 -29.24
C ASN A 145 -2.48 19.53 -29.17
N GLY A 146 -1.54 19.83 -28.27
CA GLY A 146 -0.98 21.14 -28.03
C GLY A 146 -1.91 22.13 -27.31
N SER A 147 -3.12 21.72 -26.92
CA SER A 147 -4.14 22.62 -26.40
C SER A 147 -4.21 22.62 -24.87
N ARG A 148 -3.87 23.78 -24.28
CA ARG A 148 -4.10 24.03 -22.83
C ARG A 148 -5.58 24.07 -22.46
N GLN A 149 -6.44 24.40 -23.43
CA GLN A 149 -7.89 24.40 -23.24
C GLN A 149 -8.41 22.96 -23.08
N VAL A 150 -7.94 22.02 -23.89
CA VAL A 150 -8.28 20.60 -23.76
C VAL A 150 -7.87 20.07 -22.39
N LEU A 151 -6.66 20.41 -21.92
CA LEU A 151 -6.21 20.06 -20.57
C LEU A 151 -7.15 20.64 -19.50
N ARG A 152 -7.52 21.91 -19.64
CA ARG A 152 -8.42 22.60 -18.69
C ARG A 152 -9.77 21.90 -18.61
N GLU A 153 -10.36 21.52 -19.74
CA GLU A 153 -11.65 20.80 -19.77
C GLU A 153 -11.53 19.40 -19.17
N LYS A 154 -10.45 18.68 -19.42
CA LYS A 154 -10.19 17.38 -18.78
C LYS A 154 -10.07 17.53 -17.26
N ILE A 155 -9.36 18.53 -16.76
CA ILE A 155 -9.25 18.84 -15.33
C ILE A 155 -10.64 19.18 -14.76
N ARG A 156 -11.41 20.03 -15.43
CA ARG A 156 -12.76 20.39 -15.01
C ARG A 156 -13.68 19.17 -14.91
N ARG A 157 -13.64 18.29 -15.91
CA ARG A 157 -14.37 17.03 -15.94
C ARG A 157 -14.05 16.16 -14.71
N SER A 158 -12.79 15.96 -14.41
CA SER A 158 -12.35 15.16 -13.28
C SER A 158 -12.74 15.78 -11.92
N LEU A 159 -12.69 17.11 -11.82
CA LEU A 159 -13.18 17.80 -10.61
C LEU A 159 -14.69 17.65 -10.42
N LEU A 160 -15.48 17.54 -11.49
CA LEU A 160 -16.91 17.26 -11.44
C LEU A 160 -17.17 15.83 -10.94
N ILE A 161 -16.44 14.86 -11.48
CA ILE A 161 -16.49 13.46 -11.02
C ILE A 161 -16.15 13.38 -9.54
N GLU A 162 -15.02 13.98 -9.13
CA GLU A 162 -14.60 14.04 -7.73
C GLU A 162 -15.66 14.67 -6.82
N ALA A 163 -16.26 15.78 -7.25
CA ALA A 163 -17.28 16.48 -6.46
C ALA A 163 -18.52 15.62 -6.24
N LEU A 164 -18.98 14.91 -7.27
CA LEU A 164 -20.13 14.00 -7.15
C LEU A 164 -19.78 12.81 -6.26
N LEU A 165 -18.65 12.15 -6.50
CA LEU A 165 -18.21 11.01 -5.69
C LEU A 165 -18.00 11.40 -4.22
N ARG A 166 -17.46 12.57 -3.95
CA ARG A 166 -17.32 13.07 -2.57
C ARG A 166 -18.66 13.20 -1.88
N THR A 167 -19.66 13.73 -2.56
CA THR A 167 -21.01 13.94 -1.99
C THR A 167 -21.78 12.63 -1.86
N GLU A 168 -21.77 11.80 -2.90
CA GLU A 168 -22.56 10.55 -2.93
C GLU A 168 -21.94 9.42 -2.14
N VAL A 169 -20.61 9.40 -2.02
CA VAL A 169 -19.86 8.29 -1.43
C VAL A 169 -18.98 8.76 -0.28
N GLY A 170 -18.05 9.69 -0.54
CA GLY A 170 -17.01 10.04 0.41
C GLY A 170 -17.53 10.53 1.77
N THR A 171 -18.44 11.51 1.77
CA THR A 171 -19.00 12.05 3.02
C THR A 171 -19.87 11.03 3.77
N LYS A 172 -20.55 10.15 3.05
CA LYS A 172 -21.40 9.10 3.62
C LYS A 172 -20.58 7.91 4.15
N ALA A 173 -19.37 7.73 3.62
CA ALA A 173 -18.47 6.65 4.02
C ALA A 173 -17.72 6.95 5.33
N VAL A 174 -17.76 8.17 5.83
CA VAL A 174 -17.09 8.53 7.09
C VAL A 174 -17.62 7.69 8.24
N VAL A 175 -16.72 7.04 8.95
CA VAL A 175 -17.02 6.20 10.12
C VAL A 175 -16.64 6.94 11.39
N PRO A 176 -17.60 7.29 12.25
CA PRO A 176 -17.33 7.88 13.56
C PRO A 176 -16.51 6.92 14.45
N LEU A 177 -15.72 7.49 15.37
CA LEU A 177 -14.92 6.70 16.30
C LEU A 177 -15.80 5.77 17.18
N ALA A 178 -17.00 6.23 17.53
CA ALA A 178 -17.97 5.44 18.31
C ALA A 178 -18.40 4.17 17.57
N GLU A 179 -18.57 4.26 16.26
CA GLU A 179 -18.92 3.09 15.42
C GLU A 179 -17.75 2.11 15.33
N ALA A 180 -16.53 2.62 15.15
CA ALA A 180 -15.32 1.81 15.17
C ALA A 180 -15.15 1.08 16.52
N LYS A 181 -15.47 1.75 17.63
CA LYS A 181 -15.47 1.14 18.98
C LYS A 181 -16.54 0.05 19.09
N ALA A 182 -17.74 0.33 18.61
CA ALA A 182 -18.83 -0.66 18.64
C ALA A 182 -18.49 -1.91 17.81
N PHE A 183 -17.83 -1.71 16.65
CA PHE A 183 -17.34 -2.83 15.83
C PHE A 183 -16.30 -3.65 16.56
N TYR A 184 -15.32 -2.99 17.21
CA TYR A 184 -14.30 -3.65 18.01
C TYR A 184 -14.92 -4.47 19.14
N ASP A 185 -15.90 -3.93 19.85
CA ASP A 185 -16.55 -4.61 20.97
C ASP A 185 -17.39 -5.82 20.53
N LYS A 186 -18.06 -5.71 19.38
CA LYS A 186 -18.87 -6.80 18.81
C LYS A 186 -18.05 -7.90 18.14
N ASN A 187 -16.79 -7.67 17.85
CA ASN A 187 -15.93 -8.60 17.11
C ASN A 187 -14.64 -8.93 17.86
N PRO A 188 -14.68 -9.39 19.15
CA PRO A 188 -13.48 -9.57 19.95
C PRO A 188 -12.45 -10.52 19.32
N LYS A 189 -12.92 -11.61 18.70
CA LYS A 189 -12.06 -12.59 18.02
C LYS A 189 -11.18 -12.03 16.91
N ARG A 190 -11.60 -10.93 16.26
CA ARG A 190 -10.80 -10.28 15.19
C ARG A 190 -9.59 -9.53 15.72
N PHE A 191 -9.56 -9.26 17.00
CA PHE A 191 -8.54 -8.49 17.69
C PHE A 191 -7.73 -9.34 18.68
N GLU A 192 -8.07 -10.62 18.79
CA GLU A 192 -7.27 -11.60 19.49
C GLU A 192 -6.01 -11.90 18.71
N HIS A 193 -4.92 -12.07 19.42
CA HIS A 193 -3.64 -12.51 18.88
C HIS A 193 -3.05 -13.60 19.75
N GLY A 194 -2.35 -14.51 19.12
CA GLY A 194 -1.54 -15.49 19.81
C GLY A 194 -0.32 -14.87 20.48
N GLU A 195 0.45 -15.68 21.14
CA GLU A 195 1.75 -15.28 21.70
C GLU A 195 2.69 -14.86 20.56
N LYS A 196 3.40 -13.75 20.76
CA LYS A 196 4.38 -13.22 19.82
C LYS A 196 5.73 -13.02 20.47
N PHE A 197 6.76 -13.34 19.71
CA PHE A 197 8.15 -13.23 20.14
C PHE A 197 8.89 -12.29 19.21
N SER A 198 9.65 -11.34 19.75
CA SER A 198 10.65 -10.61 19.01
C SER A 198 12.01 -11.13 19.43
N ILE A 199 12.71 -11.75 18.51
CA ILE A 199 13.99 -12.43 18.76
C ILE A 199 15.03 -11.97 17.74
N GLN A 200 16.31 -12.13 18.10
CA GLN A 200 17.41 -12.13 17.15
C GLN A 200 18.07 -13.50 17.18
N THR A 201 18.37 -14.06 16.03
CA THR A 201 18.93 -15.42 15.89
C THR A 201 20.34 -15.40 15.37
N ILE A 202 21.14 -16.37 15.85
CA ILE A 202 22.41 -16.80 15.26
C ILE A 202 22.29 -18.30 15.03
N SER A 203 22.47 -18.73 13.79
CA SER A 203 22.41 -20.14 13.43
C SER A 203 23.70 -20.58 12.75
N ILE A 204 24.26 -21.70 13.16
CA ILE A 204 25.38 -22.37 12.50
C ILE A 204 24.82 -23.60 11.79
N ILE A 205 24.96 -23.60 10.48
CA ILE A 205 24.29 -24.55 9.58
C ILE A 205 25.40 -25.33 8.81
N PRO A 206 25.82 -26.48 9.29
CA PRO A 206 26.77 -27.30 8.55
C PRO A 206 26.15 -27.80 7.24
N PRO A 207 26.97 -28.11 6.21
CA PRO A 207 26.49 -28.67 4.96
C PRO A 207 25.65 -29.95 5.16
N GLN A 208 24.71 -30.20 4.26
CA GLN A 208 23.97 -31.48 4.25
C GLN A 208 24.94 -32.63 4.11
N ASN A 209 24.77 -33.68 4.95
CA ASN A 209 25.65 -34.84 5.02
C ASN A 209 27.12 -34.51 5.41
N ALA A 210 27.31 -33.50 6.24
CA ALA A 210 28.63 -33.13 6.78
C ALA A 210 29.29 -34.31 7.49
N SER A 211 30.61 -34.48 7.31
CA SER A 211 31.41 -35.47 8.06
C SER A 211 31.40 -35.19 9.55
N ALA A 212 31.77 -36.17 10.36
CA ALA A 212 31.86 -36.01 11.80
C ALA A 212 32.80 -34.85 12.22
N GLU A 213 33.88 -34.63 11.48
CA GLU A 213 34.83 -33.53 11.66
C GLU A 213 34.14 -32.18 11.44
N ILE A 214 33.42 -32.02 10.31
CA ILE A 214 32.71 -30.78 9.98
C ILE A 214 31.59 -30.50 11.00
N GLN A 215 30.90 -31.54 11.48
CA GLN A 215 29.89 -31.38 12.53
C GLN A 215 30.53 -30.95 13.87
N LYS A 216 31.71 -31.49 14.20
CA LYS A 216 32.47 -31.06 15.37
C LYS A 216 32.92 -29.59 15.27
N GLU A 217 33.40 -29.19 14.12
CA GLU A 217 33.77 -27.80 13.86
C GLU A 217 32.56 -26.85 13.94
N ALA A 218 31.42 -27.24 13.36
CA ALA A 218 30.17 -26.46 13.47
C ALA A 218 29.74 -26.29 14.91
N ARG A 219 29.83 -27.33 15.72
CA ARG A 219 29.55 -27.26 17.17
C ARG A 219 30.51 -26.32 17.88
N GLN A 220 31.80 -26.40 17.61
CA GLN A 220 32.79 -25.48 18.21
C GLN A 220 32.52 -24.02 17.82
N ARG A 221 32.17 -23.73 16.55
CA ARG A 221 31.73 -22.41 16.10
C ARG A 221 30.48 -21.94 16.84
N ALA A 222 29.51 -22.80 17.04
CA ALA A 222 28.27 -22.48 17.76
C ALA A 222 28.54 -22.19 19.25
N GLU A 223 29.40 -22.97 19.90
CA GLU A 223 29.81 -22.73 21.30
C GLU A 223 30.59 -21.42 21.46
N GLU A 224 31.45 -21.08 20.49
CA GLU A 224 32.14 -19.79 20.45
C GLU A 224 31.17 -18.64 20.24
N ALA A 225 30.25 -18.77 19.28
CA ALA A 225 29.19 -17.79 19.05
C ALA A 225 28.33 -17.56 20.31
N LEU A 226 27.99 -18.63 21.05
CA LEU A 226 27.27 -18.55 22.31
C LEU A 226 28.05 -17.74 23.37
N ARG A 227 29.34 -18.00 23.54
CA ARG A 227 30.17 -17.24 24.48
C ARG A 227 30.19 -15.75 24.17
N GLN A 228 30.40 -15.41 22.88
CA GLN A 228 30.39 -14.03 22.42
C GLN A 228 29.00 -13.39 22.59
N ALA A 229 27.93 -14.12 22.25
CA ALA A 229 26.57 -13.64 22.38
C ALA A 229 26.17 -13.33 23.83
N LYS A 230 26.54 -14.20 24.78
CA LYS A 230 26.30 -13.99 26.22
C LYS A 230 27.09 -12.79 26.79
N ALA A 231 28.14 -12.37 26.14
CA ALA A 231 28.89 -11.17 26.52
C ALA A 231 28.27 -9.86 25.99
N THR A 232 27.33 -9.93 25.04
CA THR A 232 26.66 -8.76 24.46
C THR A 232 25.73 -8.11 25.46
N LYS A 233 25.74 -6.75 25.50
CA LYS A 233 24.91 -5.96 26.43
C LYS A 233 23.67 -5.37 25.78
N SER A 234 23.55 -5.43 24.47
CA SER A 234 22.48 -4.82 23.72
C SER A 234 22.04 -5.67 22.51
N SER A 235 20.83 -5.43 22.01
CA SER A 235 20.33 -6.03 20.77
C SER A 235 21.19 -5.63 19.57
N ARG A 236 21.78 -4.43 19.58
CA ARG A 236 22.69 -3.98 18.53
C ARG A 236 23.99 -4.80 18.52
N GLU A 237 24.60 -5.01 19.68
CA GLU A 237 25.84 -5.82 19.77
C GLU A 237 25.59 -7.26 19.35
N PHE A 238 24.49 -7.86 19.82
CA PHE A 238 24.07 -9.18 19.37
C PHE A 238 23.81 -9.23 17.85
N GLY A 239 23.16 -8.21 17.31
CA GLY A 239 22.88 -8.12 15.89
C GLY A 239 24.14 -8.03 15.03
N LEU A 240 25.14 -7.23 15.43
CA LEU A 240 26.44 -7.17 14.76
C LEU A 240 27.20 -8.50 14.82
N LEU A 241 27.06 -9.23 15.92
CA LEU A 241 27.61 -10.57 16.02
C LEU A 241 26.87 -11.52 15.06
N ALA A 242 25.52 -11.47 15.02
CA ALA A 242 24.73 -12.28 14.12
C ALA A 242 25.10 -12.05 12.64
N GLU A 243 25.27 -10.79 12.24
CA GLU A 243 25.70 -10.44 10.89
C GLU A 243 27.06 -11.08 10.52
N LYS A 244 27.97 -11.14 11.51
CA LYS A 244 29.32 -11.65 11.32
C LYS A 244 29.41 -13.18 11.30
N VAL A 245 28.64 -13.89 12.15
CA VAL A 245 28.90 -15.31 12.42
C VAL A 245 27.75 -16.24 12.05
N SER A 246 26.52 -15.72 11.81
CA SER A 246 25.37 -16.54 11.46
C SER A 246 25.45 -17.02 10.02
N ASP A 247 25.05 -18.26 9.80
CA ASP A 247 24.94 -18.87 8.47
C ASP A 247 23.53 -18.72 7.87
N ASP A 248 22.53 -18.25 8.65
CA ASP A 248 21.16 -18.09 8.17
C ASP A 248 20.90 -16.77 7.40
N ASP A 249 19.81 -16.71 6.65
CA ASP A 249 19.46 -15.54 5.83
C ASP A 249 19.11 -14.30 6.65
N TRP A 250 18.74 -14.47 7.94
CA TRP A 250 18.40 -13.34 8.82
C TRP A 250 19.62 -12.51 9.21
N ARG A 251 20.84 -13.02 8.99
CA ARG A 251 22.08 -12.29 9.28
C ARG A 251 22.13 -10.91 8.65
N VAL A 252 21.58 -10.75 7.42
CA VAL A 252 21.56 -9.45 6.71
C VAL A 252 20.71 -8.38 7.41
N ASN A 253 19.82 -8.82 8.30
CA ASN A 253 19.02 -7.97 9.17
C ASN A 253 19.43 -8.10 10.64
N MET A 254 20.72 -8.38 10.91
CA MET A 254 21.23 -8.55 12.27
C MET A 254 20.51 -9.65 13.07
N GLY A 255 20.01 -10.69 12.38
CA GLY A 255 19.24 -11.77 12.99
C GLY A 255 17.82 -11.39 13.44
N ASP A 256 17.36 -10.15 13.20
CA ASP A 256 16.13 -9.58 13.79
C ASP A 256 14.86 -10.15 13.18
N ARG A 257 13.99 -10.67 14.05
CA ARG A 257 12.69 -11.25 13.74
C ARG A 257 11.66 -10.70 14.73
N LYS A 258 10.90 -9.69 14.29
CA LYS A 258 9.94 -8.98 15.15
C LYS A 258 8.54 -9.58 15.10
N GLY A 259 7.93 -9.74 16.28
CA GLY A 259 6.53 -10.09 16.41
C GLY A 259 6.15 -11.42 15.75
N VAL A 260 7.06 -12.40 15.78
CA VAL A 260 6.84 -13.73 15.20
C VAL A 260 5.80 -14.49 16.02
N ASP A 261 4.79 -15.01 15.35
CA ASP A 261 3.78 -15.83 16.03
C ASP A 261 4.38 -17.14 16.56
N ARG A 262 3.92 -17.59 17.72
CA ARG A 262 4.35 -18.85 18.33
C ARG A 262 4.37 -20.02 17.34
N ALA A 263 3.35 -20.13 16.49
CA ALA A 263 3.21 -21.22 15.53
C ALA A 263 4.30 -21.24 14.43
N GLN A 264 5.00 -20.13 14.25
CA GLN A 264 6.08 -19.98 13.26
C GLN A 264 7.47 -20.27 13.83
N LEU A 265 7.54 -20.54 15.14
CA LEU A 265 8.80 -20.84 15.83
C LEU A 265 8.89 -22.31 16.18
N PRO A 266 10.08 -22.91 16.10
CA PRO A 266 10.28 -24.29 16.55
C PRO A 266 9.89 -24.46 18.04
N PRO A 267 9.20 -25.58 18.42
CA PRO A 267 8.77 -25.77 19.80
C PRO A 267 9.87 -25.68 20.86
N PRO A 268 11.10 -26.19 20.63
CA PRO A 268 12.19 -26.02 21.61
C PRO A 268 12.62 -24.57 21.81
N LEU A 269 12.58 -23.75 20.75
CA LEU A 269 12.87 -22.32 20.84
C LEU A 269 11.82 -21.61 21.68
N VAL A 270 10.54 -21.89 21.43
CA VAL A 270 9.43 -21.35 22.24
C VAL A 270 9.56 -21.75 23.71
N ALA A 271 9.88 -23.01 23.96
CA ALA A 271 10.04 -23.51 25.35
C ALA A 271 11.20 -22.83 26.09
N ALA A 272 12.27 -22.49 25.38
CA ALA A 272 13.38 -21.70 25.92
C ALA A 272 12.96 -20.24 26.13
N ALA A 273 12.35 -19.60 25.13
CA ALA A 273 11.94 -18.20 25.19
C ALA A 273 10.96 -17.90 26.32
N LEU A 274 10.03 -18.82 26.62
CA LEU A 274 9.06 -18.68 27.73
C LEU A 274 9.69 -18.72 29.15
N LYS A 275 10.94 -19.15 29.24
CA LYS A 275 11.72 -19.16 30.51
C LYS A 275 12.66 -17.96 30.62
N MET A 276 12.75 -17.16 29.60
CA MET A 276 13.70 -16.05 29.52
C MET A 276 13.01 -14.69 29.74
N MET A 277 13.77 -13.75 30.27
CA MET A 277 13.38 -12.35 30.30
C MET A 277 13.85 -11.63 29.03
N PRO A 278 13.11 -10.59 28.59
CA PRO A 278 13.59 -9.73 27.52
C PRO A 278 15.01 -9.19 27.79
N GLY A 279 15.88 -9.34 26.82
CA GLY A 279 17.29 -9.01 26.95
C GLY A 279 18.21 -10.20 27.14
N GLU A 280 17.71 -11.34 27.54
CA GLU A 280 18.54 -12.54 27.75
C GLU A 280 18.87 -13.25 26.44
N VAL A 281 20.00 -13.96 26.46
CA VAL A 281 20.49 -14.83 25.38
C VAL A 281 20.26 -16.29 25.81
N SER A 282 19.65 -17.08 24.93
CA SER A 282 19.35 -18.49 25.17
C SER A 282 20.64 -19.33 25.32
N ASP A 283 20.48 -20.53 25.81
CA ASP A 283 21.46 -21.57 25.57
C ASP A 283 21.44 -22.04 24.12
N LEU A 284 22.43 -22.86 23.74
CA LEU A 284 22.52 -23.43 22.41
C LEU A 284 21.43 -24.47 22.21
N LEU A 285 20.60 -24.26 21.18
CA LEU A 285 19.58 -25.20 20.76
C LEU A 285 20.08 -25.97 19.52
N GLN A 286 19.81 -27.27 19.47
CA GLN A 286 20.16 -28.11 18.33
C GLN A 286 18.91 -28.55 17.56
N PHE A 287 18.88 -28.31 16.26
CA PHE A 287 17.81 -28.71 15.35
C PHE A 287 18.41 -29.61 14.24
N GLY A 288 18.39 -30.92 14.47
CA GLY A 288 19.11 -31.85 13.58
C GLY A 288 20.60 -31.55 13.60
N PRO A 289 21.24 -31.29 12.45
CA PRO A 289 22.65 -30.91 12.39
C PRO A 289 22.92 -29.45 12.74
N ASN A 290 21.88 -28.60 12.81
CA ASN A 290 22.02 -27.14 12.96
C ASN A 290 22.04 -26.75 14.43
N TYR A 291 22.80 -25.72 14.73
CA TYR A 291 22.88 -25.10 16.04
C TYR A 291 22.33 -23.68 15.97
N THR A 292 21.43 -23.33 16.90
CA THR A 292 20.82 -21.99 16.96
C THR A 292 20.87 -21.49 18.38
N LEU A 293 21.21 -20.23 18.54
CA LEU A 293 21.00 -19.47 19.77
C LEU A 293 20.25 -18.20 19.42
N PHE A 294 19.57 -17.60 20.38
CA PHE A 294 18.80 -16.40 20.15
C PHE A 294 18.81 -15.46 21.35
N ARG A 295 18.63 -14.18 21.08
CA ARG A 295 18.32 -13.17 22.10
C ARG A 295 16.82 -12.93 22.09
N LEU A 296 16.17 -12.97 23.24
CA LEU A 296 14.78 -12.54 23.38
C LEU A 296 14.73 -11.03 23.56
N ASN A 297 14.19 -10.31 22.56
CA ASN A 297 14.06 -8.85 22.63
C ASN A 297 12.74 -8.40 23.23
N ALA A 298 11.63 -9.13 22.94
CA ALA A 298 10.34 -8.90 23.55
C ALA A 298 9.46 -10.16 23.47
N TYR A 299 8.55 -10.28 24.42
CA TYR A 299 7.49 -11.29 24.46
C TYR A 299 6.16 -10.58 24.67
N ALA A 300 5.18 -10.90 23.85
CA ALA A 300 3.79 -10.49 24.02
C ALA A 300 2.94 -11.74 24.24
N PRO A 301 2.30 -11.90 25.41
CA PRO A 301 1.40 -13.02 25.67
C PRO A 301 0.20 -12.99 24.73
N ALA A 302 -0.46 -14.13 24.55
CA ALA A 302 -1.74 -14.17 23.85
C ALA A 302 -2.73 -13.24 24.53
N GLY A 303 -3.51 -12.55 23.73
CA GLY A 303 -4.43 -11.56 24.26
C GLY A 303 -5.29 -10.92 23.20
N LYS A 304 -5.93 -9.82 23.57
CA LYS A 304 -6.71 -8.97 22.69
C LYS A 304 -6.00 -7.62 22.58
N ALA A 305 -5.78 -7.17 21.35
CA ALA A 305 -5.19 -5.86 21.10
C ALA A 305 -6.11 -4.74 21.65
N ASP A 306 -5.55 -3.81 22.41
CA ASP A 306 -6.30 -2.68 22.94
C ASP A 306 -6.90 -1.82 21.83
N PHE A 307 -8.13 -1.35 22.04
CA PHE A 307 -8.78 -0.46 21.07
C PHE A 307 -7.94 0.76 20.73
N ALA A 308 -7.25 1.33 21.71
CA ALA A 308 -6.37 2.49 21.49
C ALA A 308 -5.29 2.23 20.44
N ALA A 309 -4.76 1.01 20.41
CA ALA A 309 -3.73 0.61 19.44
C ALA A 309 -4.29 0.37 18.02
N VAL A 310 -5.54 -0.11 17.91
CA VAL A 310 -6.12 -0.53 16.63
C VAL A 310 -7.18 0.43 16.07
N LYS A 311 -7.61 1.43 16.83
CA LYS A 311 -8.74 2.33 16.47
C LYS A 311 -8.62 2.96 15.08
N THR A 312 -7.44 3.43 14.71
CA THR A 312 -7.20 4.07 13.41
C THR A 312 -7.33 3.07 12.28
N GLN A 313 -6.80 1.86 12.46
CA GLN A 313 -6.91 0.80 11.47
C GLN A 313 -8.36 0.34 11.31
N VAL A 314 -9.07 0.09 12.42
CA VAL A 314 -10.48 -0.32 12.41
C VAL A 314 -11.34 0.73 11.71
N GLN A 315 -11.14 2.00 12.06
CA GLN A 315 -11.90 3.10 11.45
C GLN A 315 -11.62 3.19 9.94
N SER A 316 -10.36 3.07 9.53
CA SER A 316 -9.95 3.08 8.13
C SER A 316 -10.55 1.90 7.35
N ASP A 317 -10.49 0.70 7.90
CA ASP A 317 -11.02 -0.50 7.24
C ASP A 317 -12.54 -0.46 7.07
N LEU A 318 -13.26 -0.02 8.10
CA LEU A 318 -14.72 0.19 8.02
C LEU A 318 -15.08 1.27 7.02
N GLN A 319 -14.36 2.39 7.01
CA GLN A 319 -14.57 3.47 6.05
C GLN A 319 -14.32 3.00 4.61
N LYS A 320 -13.26 2.23 4.40
CA LYS A 320 -12.94 1.64 3.10
C LYS A 320 -14.03 0.67 2.62
N ALA A 321 -14.49 -0.20 3.51
CA ALA A 321 -15.58 -1.15 3.18
C ALA A 321 -16.86 -0.40 2.79
N ARG A 322 -17.29 0.58 3.59
CA ARG A 322 -18.46 1.42 3.33
C ARG A 322 -18.32 2.24 2.05
N TYR A 323 -17.14 2.80 1.80
CA TYR A 323 -16.87 3.52 0.56
C TYR A 323 -17.07 2.63 -0.67
N ASN A 324 -16.53 1.42 -0.63
CA ASN A 324 -16.64 0.47 -1.74
C ASN A 324 -18.11 0.05 -1.97
N GLU A 325 -18.86 -0.19 -0.90
CA GLU A 325 -20.29 -0.51 -0.97
C GLU A 325 -21.08 0.63 -1.60
N LEU A 326 -20.96 1.84 -1.07
CA LEU A 326 -21.66 3.02 -1.59
C LEU A 326 -21.29 3.33 -3.05
N ARG A 327 -20.02 3.11 -3.41
CA ARG A 327 -19.56 3.27 -4.80
C ARG A 327 -20.19 2.23 -5.72
N ALA A 328 -20.28 0.98 -5.28
CA ALA A 328 -20.92 -0.09 -6.05
C ALA A 328 -22.43 0.17 -6.21
N GLU A 329 -23.10 0.63 -5.17
CA GLU A 329 -24.51 1.04 -5.23
C GLU A 329 -24.72 2.20 -6.19
N LEU A 330 -23.87 3.22 -6.13
CA LEU A 330 -23.91 4.34 -7.07
C LEU A 330 -23.75 3.84 -8.51
N HIS A 331 -22.76 2.99 -8.76
CA HIS A 331 -22.51 2.40 -10.09
C HIS A 331 -23.77 1.65 -10.59
N LYS A 332 -24.31 0.76 -9.77
CA LYS A 332 -25.51 0.00 -10.11
C LYS A 332 -26.70 0.93 -10.44
N ARG A 333 -26.91 1.98 -9.64
CA ARG A 333 -27.97 2.97 -9.83
C ARG A 333 -27.82 3.75 -11.14
N LEU A 334 -26.61 4.23 -11.43
CA LEU A 334 -26.34 5.01 -12.64
C LEU A 334 -26.44 4.13 -13.89
N ARG A 335 -25.90 2.92 -13.84
CA ARG A 335 -25.92 1.98 -14.98
C ARG A 335 -27.35 1.54 -15.36
N LYS A 336 -28.25 1.39 -14.37
CA LYS A 336 -29.64 1.01 -14.61
C LYS A 336 -30.38 2.00 -15.54
N ASN A 337 -30.01 3.27 -15.49
CA ASN A 337 -30.67 4.35 -16.22
C ASN A 337 -29.87 4.83 -17.43
N ALA A 338 -28.87 4.07 -17.86
CA ALA A 338 -27.98 4.43 -18.94
C ALA A 338 -27.95 3.35 -20.03
N LYS A 339 -27.80 3.79 -21.27
CA LYS A 339 -27.51 2.91 -22.40
C LYS A 339 -26.00 2.73 -22.48
N VAL A 340 -25.50 1.54 -22.14
CA VAL A 340 -24.09 1.18 -22.21
C VAL A 340 -23.90 0.10 -23.24
N GLU A 341 -23.06 0.37 -24.24
CA GLU A 341 -22.70 -0.54 -25.32
C GLU A 341 -21.18 -0.78 -25.25
N VAL A 342 -20.77 -2.03 -25.13
CA VAL A 342 -19.36 -2.46 -25.23
C VAL A 342 -19.13 -2.94 -26.65
N LEU A 343 -18.01 -2.49 -27.29
CA LEU A 343 -17.74 -2.68 -28.70
C LEU A 343 -16.59 -3.66 -28.93
#